data_dca8f8406845c394acd7920a49a307c3
#
_entry.id   dca8f8406845c394acd7920a49a307c3
#
_cell.length_a   1.000
_cell.length_b   1.000
_cell.length_c   1.000
_cell.angle_alpha   90.00
_cell.angle_beta   90.00
_cell.angle_gamma   90.00
#
_symmetry.space_group_name_H-M   'P 1'
#
loop_
_entity.id
_entity.type
_entity.pdbx_description
1 polymer ?
#
loop_
_entity_poly.entity_id
_entity_poly.type
_entity_poly.pdbx_seq_one_letter_code
_entity_poly.pdbx_strand_id
1 'polypeptide(L)'
;VASASPLSQKADRAKKLEEAGISAIVMYSLFEEQIIHESLELDHYLNRGSNSFAEAVSYLPDGGMYGISPEKYLNHVAGLKKALTIPVIGSLNGVSKGGWTDYARRIEDAGADALELNMYYIPTDINITSSDIEDMQVDLVAEVKSAIKIPLAVKISPFVTSIPTFTKRLVEAGADGLVLFNRFYQPDFDLDELEILH
;
A
#
# COMPACT_ATOMS: atom_id res chain seq x y z
N VAL A 1 17.42 2.11 6.63
CA VAL A 1 16.29 1.83 5.72
C VAL A 1 15.59 3.15 5.41
N ALA A 2 15.34 3.44 4.12
CA ALA A 2 14.44 4.54 3.75
C ALA A 2 13.00 4.02 3.81
N SER A 3 12.15 4.70 4.58
CA SER A 3 10.73 4.34 4.72
C SER A 3 9.93 4.67 3.46
N ALA A 4 8.72 4.13 3.36
CA ALA A 4 7.78 4.40 2.29
C ALA A 4 7.56 5.92 2.11
N SER A 5 7.93 6.43 0.94
CA SER A 5 7.86 7.86 0.65
C SER A 5 7.90 8.13 -0.86
N PRO A 6 7.53 9.33 -1.33
CA PRO A 6 7.64 9.72 -2.73
C PRO A 6 9.06 9.68 -3.30
N LEU A 7 10.09 9.58 -2.44
CA LEU A 7 11.49 9.48 -2.90
C LEU A 7 11.76 8.18 -3.66
N SER A 8 11.01 7.11 -3.37
CA SER A 8 11.11 5.83 -4.07
C SER A 8 10.43 5.80 -5.44
N GLN A 9 9.69 6.85 -5.83
CA GLN A 9 8.97 6.90 -7.13
C GLN A 9 9.87 7.04 -8.35
N LYS A 10 11.12 7.45 -8.18
CA LYS A 10 12.09 7.65 -9.30
C LYS A 10 13.35 6.86 -9.03
N ALA A 11 13.77 6.04 -10.00
CA ALA A 11 14.98 5.23 -9.90
C ALA A 11 16.26 6.05 -9.62
N ASP A 12 16.38 7.23 -10.24
CA ASP A 12 17.54 8.11 -10.01
C ASP A 12 17.59 8.62 -8.56
N ARG A 13 16.44 8.86 -7.93
CA ARG A 13 16.39 9.26 -6.52
C ARG A 13 16.74 8.08 -5.62
N ALA A 14 16.22 6.89 -5.92
CA ALA A 14 16.55 5.68 -5.20
C ALA A 14 18.05 5.36 -5.23
N LYS A 15 18.71 5.53 -6.39
CA LYS A 15 20.16 5.41 -6.51
C LYS A 15 20.93 6.41 -5.65
N LYS A 16 20.52 7.68 -5.64
CA LYS A 16 21.12 8.68 -4.76
C LYS A 16 20.98 8.35 -3.29
N LEU A 17 19.87 7.74 -2.89
CA LEU A 17 19.68 7.26 -1.52
C LEU A 17 20.63 6.10 -1.21
N GLU A 18 20.81 5.14 -2.13
CA GLU A 18 21.78 4.05 -2.00
C GLU A 18 23.21 4.60 -1.89
N GLU A 19 23.62 5.54 -2.77
CA GLU A 19 24.91 6.21 -2.72
C GLU A 19 25.12 6.98 -1.40
N ALA A 20 24.06 7.50 -0.80
CA ALA A 20 24.08 8.14 0.51
C ALA A 20 24.16 7.13 1.68
N GLY A 21 24.21 5.81 1.41
CA GLY A 21 24.49 4.77 2.39
C GLY A 21 23.26 4.16 3.05
N ILE A 22 22.06 4.26 2.47
CA ILE A 22 20.92 3.48 2.99
C ILE A 22 21.11 1.99 2.70
N SER A 23 20.61 1.14 3.60
CA SER A 23 20.79 -0.32 3.53
C SER A 23 19.59 -1.06 2.92
N ALA A 24 18.45 -0.43 2.77
CA ALA A 24 17.25 -0.94 2.11
C ALA A 24 16.30 0.23 1.80
N ILE A 25 15.42 0.03 0.84
CA ILE A 25 14.40 1.00 0.46
C ILE A 25 13.02 0.37 0.52
N VAL A 26 12.06 1.05 1.19
CA VAL A 26 10.65 0.71 1.13
C VAL A 26 10.00 1.56 0.04
N MET A 27 9.28 0.91 -0.84
CA MET A 27 8.52 1.57 -1.91
C MET A 27 7.41 2.45 -1.33
N TYR A 28 6.99 3.46 -2.09
CA TYR A 28 5.71 4.11 -1.78
C TYR A 28 4.59 3.06 -1.79
N SER A 29 3.58 3.25 -0.95
CA SER A 29 2.52 2.25 -0.80
C SER A 29 1.60 2.24 -2.02
N LEU A 30 1.21 1.04 -2.43
CA LEU A 30 0.07 0.82 -3.32
C LEU A 30 -1.19 0.79 -2.46
N PHE A 31 -2.17 1.62 -2.79
CA PHE A 31 -3.41 1.78 -2.02
C PHE A 31 -4.55 0.98 -2.62
N GLU A 32 -5.41 0.41 -1.75
CA GLU A 32 -6.61 -0.34 -2.14
C GLU A 32 -7.55 0.47 -3.03
N GLU A 33 -7.78 1.71 -2.65
CA GLU A 33 -8.66 2.61 -3.37
C GLU A 33 -8.21 2.82 -4.83
N GLN A 34 -6.90 2.84 -5.06
CA GLN A 34 -6.33 2.95 -6.40
C GLN A 34 -6.61 1.70 -7.24
N ILE A 35 -6.54 0.53 -6.60
CA ILE A 35 -6.78 -0.76 -7.24
C ILE A 35 -8.27 -0.90 -7.60
N ILE A 36 -9.14 -0.57 -6.64
CA ILE A 36 -10.61 -0.65 -6.82
C ILE A 36 -11.07 0.35 -7.88
N HIS A 37 -10.56 1.58 -7.84
CA HIS A 37 -10.92 2.62 -8.81
C HIS A 37 -10.56 2.21 -10.24
N GLU A 38 -9.37 1.67 -10.48
CA GLU A 38 -8.98 1.17 -11.79
C GLU A 38 -9.85 -0.01 -12.26
N SER A 39 -10.20 -0.93 -11.37
CA SER A 39 -11.08 -2.04 -11.72
C SER A 39 -12.49 -1.57 -12.07
N LEU A 40 -13.02 -0.59 -11.35
CA LEU A 40 -14.34 0.00 -11.62
C LEU A 40 -14.34 0.89 -12.88
N GLU A 41 -13.26 1.64 -13.13
CA GLU A 41 -13.11 2.38 -14.38
C GLU A 41 -13.02 1.44 -15.58
N LEU A 42 -12.23 0.38 -15.48
CA LEU A 42 -12.13 -0.62 -16.54
C LEU A 42 -13.46 -1.29 -16.81
N ASP A 43 -14.20 -1.67 -15.77
CA ASP A 43 -15.55 -2.27 -15.90
C ASP A 43 -16.56 -1.27 -16.48
N HIS A 44 -16.49 -0.01 -16.08
CA HIS A 44 -17.31 1.07 -16.61
C HIS A 44 -17.03 1.32 -18.11
N TYR A 45 -15.76 1.32 -18.52
CA TYR A 45 -15.38 1.52 -19.94
C TYR A 45 -15.69 0.30 -20.79
N LEU A 46 -15.50 -0.92 -20.29
CA LEU A 46 -15.83 -2.15 -21.00
C LEU A 46 -17.34 -2.32 -21.21
N ASN A 47 -18.16 -1.92 -20.22
CA ASN A 47 -19.62 -2.04 -20.29
C ASN A 47 -20.28 -0.87 -21.04
N ARG A 48 -19.64 0.29 -21.13
CA ARG A 48 -20.19 1.47 -21.83
C ARG A 48 -20.01 1.41 -23.35
N GLY A 49 -19.12 0.56 -23.87
CA GLY A 49 -18.77 0.46 -25.29
C GLY A 49 -19.66 -0.44 -26.14
N SER A 50 -20.58 -1.22 -25.53
CA SER A 50 -21.34 -2.23 -26.30
C SER A 50 -22.55 -1.69 -27.08
N ASN A 51 -22.95 -0.43 -26.90
CA ASN A 51 -24.15 0.13 -27.51
C ASN A 51 -24.03 1.55 -28.09
N SER A 52 -22.85 2.07 -28.38
CA SER A 52 -22.68 3.43 -28.91
C SER A 52 -21.71 3.51 -30.07
N PHE A 53 -22.23 3.93 -31.20
CA PHE A 53 -21.65 4.45 -32.44
C PHE A 53 -20.11 4.49 -32.59
N ALA A 54 -19.68 4.07 -33.80
CA ALA A 54 -18.28 3.86 -34.24
C ALA A 54 -17.41 5.12 -34.43
N GLU A 55 -17.76 6.27 -33.90
CA GLU A 55 -17.05 7.55 -34.13
C GLU A 55 -16.49 8.25 -32.87
N ALA A 56 -16.55 7.64 -31.70
CA ALA A 56 -16.01 8.26 -30.47
C ALA A 56 -14.64 7.69 -30.07
N VAL A 57 -13.63 7.84 -30.93
CA VAL A 57 -12.29 7.30 -30.70
C VAL A 57 -11.33 8.26 -29.96
N SER A 58 -11.75 9.44 -29.49
CA SER A 58 -10.80 10.42 -28.95
C SER A 58 -11.31 11.33 -27.84
N TYR A 59 -12.09 10.81 -26.88
CA TYR A 59 -12.40 11.56 -25.66
C TYR A 59 -11.94 10.83 -24.40
N LEU A 60 -10.66 10.47 -24.36
CA LEU A 60 -9.99 10.18 -23.10
C LEU A 60 -9.36 11.50 -22.64
N PRO A 61 -9.81 12.12 -21.54
CA PRO A 61 -9.02 13.15 -20.90
C PRO A 61 -7.72 12.50 -20.45
N ASP A 62 -6.60 13.15 -20.73
CA ASP A 62 -5.30 12.77 -20.17
C ASP A 62 -5.45 12.68 -18.66
N GLY A 63 -5.45 11.47 -18.13
CA GLY A 63 -5.48 11.16 -16.70
C GLY A 63 -4.16 11.53 -16.02
N GLY A 64 -3.77 12.79 -16.19
CA GLY A 64 -2.67 13.38 -15.45
C GLY A 64 -3.14 13.69 -14.04
N MET A 65 -2.79 12.89 -13.11
CA MET A 65 -2.34 13.21 -11.76
C MET A 65 -2.57 12.16 -10.67
N TYR A 66 -3.43 11.14 -10.83
CA TYR A 66 -3.72 10.16 -9.75
C TYR A 66 -3.71 8.68 -10.17
N GLY A 67 -3.32 8.33 -11.38
CA GLY A 67 -3.31 6.95 -11.86
C GLY A 67 -1.93 6.28 -11.72
N ILE A 68 -1.56 5.81 -10.52
CA ILE A 68 -0.49 4.83 -10.42
C ILE A 68 -1.16 3.47 -10.59
N SER A 69 -1.22 3.01 -11.85
CA SER A 69 -1.68 1.68 -12.18
C SER A 69 -0.88 0.64 -11.38
N PRO A 70 -1.53 -0.40 -10.83
CA PRO A 70 -0.84 -1.53 -10.21
C PRO A 70 0.27 -2.10 -11.08
N GLU A 71 0.06 -2.17 -12.40
CA GLU A 71 1.07 -2.62 -13.36
C GLU A 71 2.30 -1.69 -13.39
N LYS A 72 2.09 -0.38 -13.34
CA LYS A 72 3.21 0.59 -13.26
C LYS A 72 4.00 0.42 -11.96
N TYR A 73 3.30 0.15 -10.85
CA TYR A 73 3.94 -0.13 -9.57
C TYR A 73 4.83 -1.38 -9.63
N LEU A 74 4.30 -2.49 -10.14
CA LEU A 74 5.03 -3.75 -10.27
C LEU A 74 6.24 -3.62 -11.21
N ASN A 75 6.06 -2.95 -12.35
CA ASN A 75 7.14 -2.66 -13.28
C ASN A 75 8.22 -1.77 -12.63
N HIS A 76 7.82 -0.86 -11.76
CA HIS A 76 8.76 0.00 -11.02
C HIS A 76 9.53 -0.80 -9.96
N VAL A 77 8.89 -1.70 -9.22
CA VAL A 77 9.57 -2.65 -8.31
C VAL A 77 10.63 -3.43 -9.08
N ALA A 78 10.26 -4.07 -10.19
CA ALA A 78 11.19 -4.81 -11.03
C ALA A 78 12.33 -3.95 -11.60
N GLY A 79 12.04 -2.69 -11.94
CA GLY A 79 13.02 -1.72 -12.40
C GLY A 79 14.03 -1.35 -11.31
N LEU A 80 13.57 -1.10 -10.08
CA LEU A 80 14.43 -0.80 -8.94
C LEU A 80 15.30 -2.01 -8.56
N LYS A 81 14.76 -3.21 -8.60
CA LYS A 81 15.55 -4.44 -8.37
C LYS A 81 16.70 -4.63 -9.35
N LYS A 82 16.55 -4.16 -10.59
CA LYS A 82 17.63 -4.18 -11.58
C LYS A 82 18.63 -3.04 -11.37
N ALA A 83 18.20 -1.92 -10.81
CA ALA A 83 18.98 -0.70 -10.70
C ALA A 83 19.77 -0.58 -9.40
N LEU A 84 19.32 -1.24 -8.32
CA LEU A 84 19.87 -1.15 -6.96
C LEU A 84 20.50 -2.47 -6.54
N THR A 85 21.49 -2.38 -5.65
CA THR A 85 22.14 -3.55 -5.01
C THR A 85 21.55 -3.85 -3.64
N ILE A 86 20.87 -2.86 -3.03
CA ILE A 86 20.21 -2.98 -1.73
C ILE A 86 18.81 -3.60 -1.87
N PRO A 87 18.28 -4.21 -0.78
CA PRO A 87 16.93 -4.75 -0.76
C PRO A 87 15.87 -3.71 -1.12
N VAL A 88 14.92 -4.12 -1.97
CA VAL A 88 13.71 -3.37 -2.34
C VAL A 88 12.51 -4.02 -1.67
N ILE A 89 11.84 -3.28 -0.80
CA ILE A 89 10.70 -3.73 -0.01
C ILE A 89 9.44 -3.15 -0.66
N GLY A 90 8.55 -4.02 -1.14
CA GLY A 90 7.24 -3.59 -1.63
C GLY A 90 6.38 -3.06 -0.48
N SER A 91 5.41 -2.20 -0.76
CA SER A 91 4.49 -1.69 0.27
C SER A 91 3.05 -1.72 -0.22
N LEU A 92 2.20 -2.37 0.57
CA LEU A 92 0.75 -2.41 0.38
C LEU A 92 0.05 -1.68 1.53
N ASN A 93 -0.95 -0.88 1.21
CA ASN A 93 -1.83 -0.27 2.18
C ASN A 93 -3.24 -0.82 2.02
N GLY A 94 -3.72 -1.59 2.99
CA GLY A 94 -5.02 -2.20 2.93
C GLY A 94 -5.56 -2.68 4.26
N VAL A 95 -6.88 -2.76 4.33
CA VAL A 95 -7.63 -3.11 5.53
C VAL A 95 -8.79 -4.08 5.27
N SER A 96 -9.18 -4.31 4.02
CA SER A 96 -10.29 -5.20 3.69
C SER A 96 -9.82 -6.62 3.36
N LYS A 97 -10.69 -7.61 3.54
CA LYS A 97 -10.45 -9.00 3.10
C LYS A 97 -10.65 -9.08 1.58
N GLY A 98 -9.67 -9.62 0.83
CA GLY A 98 -9.84 -9.85 -0.60
C GLY A 98 -8.57 -9.62 -1.42
N GLY A 99 -8.50 -8.74 -2.36
CA GLY A 99 -7.46 -8.58 -3.38
C GLY A 99 -5.98 -8.48 -2.94
N TRP A 100 -5.68 -8.39 -1.64
CA TRP A 100 -4.33 -8.18 -1.10
C TRP A 100 -3.39 -9.34 -1.29
N THR A 101 -3.88 -10.56 -1.16
CA THR A 101 -3.08 -11.77 -1.35
C THR A 101 -2.56 -11.88 -2.77
N ASP A 102 -3.37 -11.50 -3.76
CA ASP A 102 -2.96 -11.47 -5.15
C ASP A 102 -1.89 -10.40 -5.41
N TYR A 103 -2.11 -9.18 -4.91
CA TYR A 103 -1.11 -8.12 -5.05
C TYR A 103 0.18 -8.40 -4.27
N ALA A 104 0.09 -9.02 -3.10
CA ALA A 104 1.26 -9.46 -2.36
C ALA A 104 2.11 -10.46 -3.17
N ARG A 105 1.48 -11.45 -3.81
CA ARG A 105 2.16 -12.38 -4.74
C ARG A 105 2.77 -11.66 -5.93
N ARG A 106 2.03 -10.77 -6.57
CA ARG A 106 2.52 -10.02 -7.74
C ARG A 106 3.71 -9.13 -7.40
N ILE A 107 3.77 -8.56 -6.18
CA ILE A 107 4.93 -7.81 -5.68
C ILE A 107 6.12 -8.76 -5.47
N GLU A 108 5.90 -9.94 -4.90
CA GLU A 108 6.92 -10.99 -4.80
C GLU A 108 7.42 -11.40 -6.18
N ASP A 109 6.52 -11.68 -7.14
CA ASP A 109 6.86 -12.07 -8.50
C ASP A 109 7.61 -10.97 -9.27
N ALA A 110 7.36 -9.69 -8.94
CA ALA A 110 8.11 -8.56 -9.47
C ALA A 110 9.54 -8.48 -8.90
N GLY A 111 9.89 -9.33 -7.93
CA GLY A 111 11.23 -9.50 -7.37
C GLY A 111 11.50 -8.69 -6.10
N ALA A 112 10.49 -8.23 -5.39
CA ALA A 112 10.67 -7.60 -4.08
C ALA A 112 11.35 -8.56 -3.10
N ASP A 113 12.25 -8.04 -2.25
CA ASP A 113 12.97 -8.84 -1.24
C ASP A 113 12.14 -9.03 0.03
N ALA A 114 11.19 -8.16 0.29
CA ALA A 114 10.24 -8.22 1.40
C ALA A 114 8.98 -7.42 1.07
N LEU A 115 7.95 -7.59 1.87
CA LEU A 115 6.71 -6.82 1.80
C LEU A 115 6.48 -6.07 3.11
N GLU A 116 6.18 -4.77 3.04
CA GLU A 116 5.61 -3.99 4.14
C GLU A 116 4.09 -3.93 3.96
N LEU A 117 3.35 -4.53 4.89
CA LEU A 117 1.90 -4.40 4.97
C LEU A 117 1.58 -3.22 5.90
N ASN A 118 1.05 -2.15 5.32
CA ASN A 118 0.68 -0.95 6.03
C ASN A 118 -0.80 -1.03 6.45
N MET A 119 -1.04 -1.31 7.73
CA MET A 119 -2.38 -1.40 8.30
C MET A 119 -2.79 -0.02 8.84
N TYR A 120 -3.34 0.81 7.94
CA TYR A 120 -3.86 2.12 8.31
C TYR A 120 -5.39 2.11 8.22
N TYR A 121 -6.02 1.99 9.37
CA TYR A 121 -7.47 1.95 9.48
C TYR A 121 -7.96 2.95 10.53
N ILE A 122 -8.90 3.79 10.15
CA ILE A 122 -9.59 4.71 11.06
C ILE A 122 -11.00 4.17 11.27
N PRO A 123 -11.30 3.58 12.44
CA PRO A 123 -12.62 3.04 12.72
C PRO A 123 -13.61 4.19 12.93
N THR A 124 -14.68 4.19 12.14
CA THR A 124 -15.74 5.19 12.21
C THR A 124 -17.10 4.58 12.57
N ASP A 125 -17.21 3.24 12.54
CA ASP A 125 -18.44 2.55 12.91
C ASP A 125 -18.48 2.27 14.43
N ILE A 126 -19.46 2.86 15.09
CA ILE A 126 -19.68 2.71 16.54
C ILE A 126 -20.01 1.28 16.98
N ASN A 127 -20.42 0.42 16.06
CA ASN A 127 -20.78 -0.96 16.36
C ASN A 127 -19.59 -1.94 16.30
N ILE A 128 -18.45 -1.50 15.78
CA ILE A 128 -17.23 -2.31 15.69
C ILE A 128 -16.41 -2.12 16.96
N THR A 129 -16.12 -3.21 17.66
CA THR A 129 -15.32 -3.16 18.90
C THR A 129 -13.82 -3.11 18.58
N SER A 130 -13.00 -2.68 19.56
CA SER A 130 -11.54 -2.71 19.43
C SER A 130 -11.00 -4.13 19.18
N SER A 131 -11.65 -5.16 19.77
CA SER A 131 -11.29 -6.56 19.52
C SER A 131 -11.53 -6.96 18.07
N ASP A 132 -12.68 -6.57 17.51
CA ASP A 132 -13.04 -6.90 16.12
C ASP A 132 -12.00 -6.28 15.14
N ILE A 133 -11.55 -5.05 15.44
CA ILE A 133 -10.53 -4.37 14.62
C ILE A 133 -9.19 -5.10 14.72
N GLU A 134 -8.74 -5.42 15.93
CA GLU A 134 -7.50 -6.16 16.12
C GLU A 134 -7.54 -7.54 15.48
N ASP A 135 -8.67 -8.27 15.62
CA ASP A 135 -8.89 -9.59 15.01
C ASP A 135 -8.85 -9.50 13.48
N MET A 136 -9.51 -8.51 12.88
CA MET A 136 -9.48 -8.26 11.45
C MET A 136 -8.04 -8.04 10.94
N GLN A 137 -7.24 -7.28 11.69
CA GLN A 137 -5.86 -6.99 11.31
C GLN A 137 -4.95 -8.21 11.45
N VAL A 138 -5.14 -9.02 12.48
CA VAL A 138 -4.40 -10.28 12.69
C VAL A 138 -4.72 -11.29 11.58
N ASP A 139 -6.02 -11.44 11.25
CA ASP A 139 -6.47 -12.30 10.15
C ASP A 139 -5.85 -11.89 8.81
N LEU A 140 -5.81 -10.58 8.53
CA LEU A 140 -5.21 -10.06 7.30
C LEU A 140 -3.71 -10.40 7.21
N VAL A 141 -2.98 -10.29 8.33
CA VAL A 141 -1.55 -10.67 8.36
C VAL A 141 -1.37 -12.14 8.06
N ALA A 142 -2.18 -13.03 8.69
CA ALA A 142 -2.13 -14.45 8.45
C ALA A 142 -2.45 -14.80 6.98
N GLU A 143 -3.45 -14.15 6.41
CA GLU A 143 -3.86 -14.34 5.03
C GLU A 143 -2.75 -13.93 4.05
N VAL A 144 -2.20 -12.72 4.21
CA VAL A 144 -1.10 -12.23 3.36
C VAL A 144 0.14 -13.11 3.50
N LYS A 145 0.52 -13.47 4.75
CA LYS A 145 1.70 -14.33 4.98
C LYS A 145 1.55 -15.71 4.35
N SER A 146 0.35 -16.27 4.35
CA SER A 146 0.09 -17.57 3.69
C SER A 146 0.28 -17.51 2.17
N ALA A 147 0.17 -16.32 1.58
CA ALA A 147 0.21 -16.12 0.14
C ALA A 147 1.62 -15.86 -0.41
N ILE A 148 2.57 -15.44 0.43
CA ILE A 148 3.94 -15.05 0.04
C ILE A 148 5.00 -15.84 0.80
N LYS A 149 6.18 -15.94 0.21
CA LYS A 149 7.36 -16.60 0.81
C LYS A 149 8.39 -15.59 1.33
N ILE A 150 8.38 -14.37 0.79
CA ILE A 150 9.27 -13.30 1.23
C ILE A 150 8.91 -12.83 2.65
N PRO A 151 9.85 -12.20 3.37
CA PRO A 151 9.58 -11.62 4.68
C PRO A 151 8.46 -10.60 4.65
N LEU A 152 7.60 -10.62 5.68
CA LEU A 152 6.49 -9.71 5.88
C LEU A 152 6.77 -8.79 7.08
N ALA A 153 6.91 -7.49 6.83
CA ALA A 153 6.92 -6.46 7.85
C ALA A 153 5.52 -5.86 7.99
N VAL A 154 5.03 -5.73 9.20
CA VAL A 154 3.70 -5.18 9.48
C VAL A 154 3.84 -3.81 10.13
N LYS A 155 3.28 -2.79 9.50
CA LYS A 155 3.30 -1.42 9.99
C LYS A 155 1.96 -1.06 10.60
N ILE A 156 1.99 -0.64 11.86
CA ILE A 156 0.79 -0.42 12.68
C ILE A 156 0.67 1.01 13.17
N SER A 157 -0.55 1.38 13.55
CA SER A 157 -0.86 2.60 14.29
C SER A 157 -0.48 2.43 15.77
N PRO A 158 -0.10 3.51 16.49
CA PRO A 158 0.07 3.47 17.94
C PRO A 158 -1.25 3.36 18.72
N PHE A 159 -2.38 3.54 18.06
CA PHE A 159 -3.72 3.58 18.69
C PHE A 159 -4.33 2.18 18.78
N VAL A 160 -3.73 1.35 19.62
CA VAL A 160 -4.25 0.03 19.97
C VAL A 160 -4.33 -0.11 21.49
N THR A 161 -5.19 -0.98 21.97
CA THR A 161 -5.44 -1.14 23.41
C THR A 161 -4.17 -1.56 24.18
N SER A 162 -3.40 -2.48 23.62
CA SER A 162 -2.16 -2.98 24.20
C SER A 162 -1.15 -3.32 23.09
N ILE A 163 -0.19 -2.45 22.88
CA ILE A 163 0.86 -2.68 21.86
C ILE A 163 1.56 -4.02 22.05
N PRO A 164 2.04 -4.40 23.24
CA PRO A 164 2.74 -5.68 23.43
C PRO A 164 1.86 -6.89 23.09
N THR A 165 0.59 -6.88 23.50
CA THR A 165 -0.34 -7.99 23.23
C THR A 165 -0.67 -8.08 21.76
N PHE A 166 -0.98 -6.95 21.13
CA PHE A 166 -1.34 -6.89 19.72
C PHE A 166 -0.16 -7.30 18.82
N THR A 167 1.04 -6.77 19.08
CA THR A 167 2.23 -7.13 18.29
C THR A 167 2.61 -8.60 18.45
N LYS A 168 2.42 -9.19 19.65
CA LYS A 168 2.59 -10.64 19.84
C LYS A 168 1.65 -11.43 18.92
N ARG A 169 0.37 -11.04 18.84
CA ARG A 169 -0.62 -11.69 17.96
C ARG A 169 -0.23 -11.57 16.48
N LEU A 170 0.29 -10.41 16.06
CA LEU A 170 0.77 -10.22 14.69
C LEU A 170 1.97 -11.13 14.36
N VAL A 171 2.91 -11.30 15.30
CA VAL A 171 4.04 -12.22 15.12
C VAL A 171 3.56 -13.68 15.07
N GLU A 172 2.63 -14.06 15.92
CA GLU A 172 1.99 -15.39 15.88
C GLU A 172 1.20 -15.64 14.58
N ALA A 173 0.66 -14.59 13.98
CA ALA A 173 0.01 -14.64 12.65
C ALA A 173 1.01 -14.69 11.47
N GLY A 174 2.32 -14.55 11.73
CA GLY A 174 3.37 -14.71 10.74
C GLY A 174 4.10 -13.44 10.31
N ALA A 175 3.95 -12.33 11.02
CA ALA A 175 4.79 -11.16 10.80
C ALA A 175 6.26 -11.46 11.14
N ASP A 176 7.18 -11.23 10.20
CA ASP A 176 8.62 -11.39 10.40
C ASP A 176 9.26 -10.12 10.98
N GLY A 177 8.59 -8.98 10.85
CA GLY A 177 9.04 -7.70 11.37
C GLY A 177 7.88 -6.75 11.68
N LEU A 178 8.17 -5.74 12.51
CA LEU A 178 7.20 -4.73 12.91
C LEU A 178 7.76 -3.34 12.58
N VAL A 179 6.91 -2.47 12.03
CA VAL A 179 7.24 -1.06 11.78
C VAL A 179 6.41 -0.19 12.72
N LEU A 180 7.07 0.42 13.69
CA LEU A 180 6.45 1.21 14.75
C LEU A 180 6.90 2.67 14.61
N PHE A 181 6.06 3.62 14.18
CA PHE A 181 4.63 3.48 13.89
C PHE A 181 4.28 4.17 12.59
N ASN A 182 3.03 3.96 12.11
CA ASN A 182 2.44 4.81 11.09
C ASN A 182 2.41 6.27 11.57
N ARG A 183 2.66 7.19 10.62
CA ARG A 183 2.34 8.59 10.87
C ARG A 183 0.82 8.73 11.02
N PHE A 184 0.38 9.28 12.13
CA PHE A 184 -1.03 9.59 12.32
C PHE A 184 -1.39 10.85 11.51
N TYR A 185 -2.48 10.75 10.78
CA TYR A 185 -3.09 11.89 10.11
C TYR A 185 -3.90 12.68 11.15
N GLN A 186 -3.49 13.91 11.43
CA GLN A 186 -4.19 14.82 12.33
C GLN A 186 -4.61 16.06 11.52
N PRO A 187 -5.77 15.99 10.84
CA PRO A 187 -6.30 17.16 10.17
C PRO A 187 -6.70 18.22 11.21
N ASP A 188 -6.41 19.46 10.90
CA ASP A 188 -6.89 20.62 11.65
C ASP A 188 -7.72 21.51 10.72
N PHE A 189 -8.47 22.43 11.28
CA PHE A 189 -9.27 23.37 10.50
C PHE A 189 -8.66 24.76 10.61
N ASP A 190 -8.39 25.37 9.47
CA ASP A 190 -8.19 26.81 9.40
C ASP A 190 -9.56 27.48 9.49
N LEU A 191 -9.80 28.15 10.62
CA LEU A 191 -11.09 28.80 10.88
C LEU A 191 -11.26 30.13 10.13
N ASP A 192 -10.16 30.70 9.64
CA ASP A 192 -10.18 31.95 8.89
C ASP A 192 -10.42 31.70 7.40
N GLU A 193 -9.72 30.69 6.84
CA GLU A 193 -9.85 30.33 5.43
C GLU A 193 -10.88 29.23 5.19
N LEU A 194 -11.43 28.61 6.23
CA LEU A 194 -12.40 27.48 6.18
C LEU A 194 -11.88 26.27 5.40
N GLU A 195 -10.58 26.01 5.48
CA GLU A 195 -9.90 24.91 4.80
C GLU A 195 -9.38 23.87 5.80
N ILE A 196 -9.06 22.67 5.29
CA ILE A 196 -8.44 21.61 6.11
C ILE A 196 -6.92 21.75 5.99
N LEU A 197 -6.26 21.94 7.12
CA LEU A 197 -4.79 21.91 7.23
C LEU A 197 -4.29 20.45 7.29
N HIS A 198 -3.22 20.14 6.57
CA HIS A 198 -2.62 18.81 6.45
C HIS A 198 -1.26 18.72 7.14
#